data_b6e8222eb17887d66081061144ddc288
#
_entry.id   b6e8222eb17887d66081061144ddc288
#
_cell.length_a   1.000
_cell.length_b   1.000
_cell.length_c   1.000
_cell.angle_alpha   90.00
_cell.angle_beta   90.00
_cell.angle_gamma   90.00
#
_symmetry.space_group_name_H-M   'P 1'
#
loop_
_entity.id
_entity.type
_entity.pdbx_description
1 polymer ?
#
loop_
_entity_poly.entity_id
_entity_poly.type
_entity_poly.pdbx_seq_one_letter_code
_entity_poly.pdbx_strand_id
1 'polypeptide(L)'
;MSSADLEDVAVLIPWQGHCPHRLAALRWTMRQYEIHHPDWDVIIGVIADRTPWCKAEAVARALEQTDAGMLVVADADSWAPGVGEAVRSVQENDHVKWGMAHSLVIRLNEVATAEVLAGEPHEAMLIEPDKLAQDPYVGYEGGGVVALSRETYLRTPLDARFKGFGQEDESWALALRTMAGDPSRQAAPLWHLWHPPQERTDRHWGSEDSRLLYERYLDAYLNGTMRELVSEIYVTP
;
A
#
# COMPACT_ATOMS: atom_id res chain seq x y z
N MET A 1 -23.90 -12.14 13.94
CA MET A 1 -23.95 -11.12 12.88
C MET A 1 -23.55 -11.84 11.62
N SER A 2 -24.39 -11.81 10.59
CA SER A 2 -24.18 -12.47 9.30
C SER A 2 -22.87 -11.99 8.68
N SER A 3 -22.15 -12.87 8.00
CA SER A 3 -21.01 -12.53 7.13
C SER A 3 -21.55 -11.78 5.88
N ALA A 4 -22.29 -10.70 6.11
CA ALA A 4 -22.75 -9.84 5.06
C ALA A 4 -21.53 -9.08 4.53
N ASP A 5 -21.10 -9.47 3.38
CA ASP A 5 -20.76 -8.64 2.26
C ASP A 5 -19.44 -7.86 2.31
N LEU A 6 -18.35 -8.62 2.46
CA LEU A 6 -17.04 -8.23 1.94
C LEU A 6 -16.94 -8.62 0.44
N GLU A 7 -18.09 -8.78 -0.22
CA GLU A 7 -18.24 -9.42 -1.53
C GLU A 7 -17.78 -8.55 -2.72
N ASP A 8 -17.44 -7.30 -2.54
CA ASP A 8 -17.03 -6.42 -3.64
C ASP A 8 -15.69 -5.78 -3.34
N VAL A 9 -14.67 -6.59 -3.09
CA VAL A 9 -13.32 -6.12 -2.73
C VAL A 9 -12.29 -6.56 -3.77
N ALA A 10 -11.52 -5.62 -4.27
CA ALA A 10 -10.33 -5.89 -5.08
C ALA A 10 -9.04 -5.44 -4.40
N VAL A 11 -8.06 -6.32 -4.38
CA VAL A 11 -6.69 -6.05 -3.91
C VAL A 11 -5.84 -5.65 -5.12
N LEU A 12 -5.37 -4.41 -5.12
CA LEU A 12 -4.55 -3.84 -6.19
C LEU A 12 -3.09 -3.89 -5.77
N ILE A 13 -2.30 -4.75 -6.39
CA ILE A 13 -0.88 -4.93 -6.09
C ILE A 13 -0.05 -4.30 -7.21
N PRO A 14 0.64 -3.17 -6.95
CA PRO A 14 1.52 -2.55 -7.93
C PRO A 14 2.80 -3.38 -8.09
N TRP A 15 3.20 -3.61 -9.35
CA TRP A 15 4.34 -4.45 -9.68
C TRP A 15 5.21 -3.92 -10.80
N GLN A 16 6.53 -4.08 -10.63
CA GLN A 16 7.53 -3.89 -11.69
C GLN A 16 8.72 -4.81 -11.46
N GLY A 17 9.28 -5.33 -12.55
CA GLY A 17 10.61 -5.93 -12.58
C GLY A 17 10.66 -7.43 -12.41
N HIS A 18 11.91 -7.92 -12.34
CA HIS A 18 12.24 -9.34 -12.33
C HIS A 18 13.08 -9.76 -11.11
N CYS A 19 13.12 -8.95 -10.05
CA CYS A 19 13.85 -9.32 -8.84
C CYS A 19 13.27 -10.63 -8.28
N PRO A 20 14.05 -11.71 -8.20
CA PRO A 20 13.55 -13.02 -7.76
C PRO A 20 13.07 -13.00 -6.31
N HIS A 21 13.69 -12.20 -5.44
CA HIS A 21 13.26 -12.04 -4.04
C HIS A 21 11.89 -11.39 -3.96
N ARG A 22 11.68 -10.30 -4.71
CA ARG A 22 10.38 -9.62 -4.74
C ARG A 22 9.30 -10.48 -5.40
N LEU A 23 9.65 -11.25 -6.45
CA LEU A 23 8.70 -12.17 -7.08
C LEU A 23 8.26 -13.29 -6.13
N ALA A 24 9.18 -13.81 -5.31
CA ALA A 24 8.84 -14.78 -4.28
C ALA A 24 7.93 -14.17 -3.20
N ALA A 25 8.23 -12.94 -2.76
CA ALA A 25 7.40 -12.19 -1.83
C ALA A 25 6.01 -11.92 -2.39
N LEU A 26 5.89 -11.46 -3.65
CA LEU A 26 4.60 -11.27 -4.33
C LEU A 26 3.75 -12.54 -4.31
N ARG A 27 4.32 -13.68 -4.69
CA ARG A 27 3.60 -14.96 -4.69
C ARG A 27 3.10 -15.35 -3.30
N TRP A 28 3.92 -15.10 -2.29
CA TRP A 28 3.54 -15.35 -0.90
C TRP A 28 2.42 -14.39 -0.45
N THR A 29 2.53 -13.09 -0.77
CA THR A 29 1.49 -12.09 -0.46
C THR A 29 0.15 -12.46 -1.12
N MET A 30 0.16 -12.83 -2.40
CA MET A 30 -1.04 -13.29 -3.10
C MET A 30 -1.66 -14.51 -2.40
N ARG A 31 -0.82 -15.48 -2.00
CA ARG A 31 -1.30 -16.68 -1.30
C ARG A 31 -1.93 -16.34 0.06
N GLN A 32 -1.47 -15.30 0.78
CA GLN A 32 -2.14 -14.85 2.00
C GLN A 32 -3.58 -14.37 1.70
N TYR A 33 -3.77 -13.59 0.64
CA TYR A 33 -5.11 -13.17 0.24
C TYR A 33 -5.99 -14.36 -0.18
N GLU A 34 -5.48 -15.28 -0.98
CA GLU A 34 -6.20 -16.50 -1.39
C GLU A 34 -6.68 -17.35 -0.19
N ILE A 35 -5.89 -17.41 0.88
CA ILE A 35 -6.21 -18.21 2.07
C ILE A 35 -7.18 -17.47 3.00
N HIS A 36 -6.91 -16.20 3.28
CA HIS A 36 -7.64 -15.46 4.31
C HIS A 36 -8.86 -14.69 3.76
N HIS A 37 -8.87 -14.41 2.46
CA HIS A 37 -9.91 -13.67 1.76
C HIS A 37 -10.18 -14.30 0.38
N PRO A 38 -10.64 -15.57 0.32
CA PRO A 38 -10.76 -16.29 -0.95
C PRO A 38 -11.79 -15.69 -1.92
N ASP A 39 -12.67 -14.84 -1.42
CA ASP A 39 -13.73 -14.18 -2.22
C ASP A 39 -13.28 -12.80 -2.74
N TRP A 40 -12.04 -12.36 -2.46
CA TRP A 40 -11.51 -11.10 -2.94
C TRP A 40 -10.73 -11.28 -4.25
N ASP A 41 -10.93 -10.35 -5.19
CA ASP A 41 -10.14 -10.32 -6.41
C ASP A 41 -8.72 -9.77 -6.15
N VAL A 42 -7.69 -10.53 -6.48
CA VAL A 42 -6.29 -10.08 -6.36
C VAL A 42 -5.74 -9.74 -7.74
N ILE A 43 -5.46 -8.48 -7.97
CA ILE A 43 -5.12 -7.93 -9.28
C ILE A 43 -3.72 -7.29 -9.23
N ILE A 44 -2.85 -7.73 -10.14
CA ILE A 44 -1.50 -7.19 -10.26
C ILE A 44 -1.47 -6.14 -11.36
N GLY A 45 -1.14 -4.90 -10.98
CA GLY A 45 -0.91 -3.83 -11.94
C GLY A 45 0.56 -3.77 -12.35
N VAL A 46 0.86 -4.17 -13.58
CA VAL A 46 2.24 -4.29 -14.08
C VAL A 46 2.63 -3.10 -14.92
N ILE A 47 3.77 -2.46 -14.59
CA ILE A 47 4.40 -1.46 -15.45
C ILE A 47 5.70 -2.00 -16.07
N ALA A 48 6.12 -1.40 -17.19
CA ALA A 48 7.26 -1.90 -17.95
C ALA A 48 8.59 -1.69 -17.19
N ASP A 49 9.50 -2.69 -17.28
CA ASP A 49 10.77 -2.68 -16.54
C ASP A 49 11.73 -1.55 -16.88
N ARG A 50 11.58 -0.98 -18.07
CA ARG A 50 12.48 0.08 -18.57
C ARG A 50 12.03 1.49 -18.19
N THR A 51 10.89 1.62 -17.52
CA THR A 51 10.38 2.90 -17.01
C THR A 51 10.79 3.09 -15.56
N PRO A 52 11.00 4.32 -15.07
CA PRO A 52 11.11 4.55 -13.64
C PRO A 52 9.91 3.98 -12.89
N TRP A 53 10.14 3.43 -11.70
CA TRP A 53 9.04 2.97 -10.85
C TRP A 53 7.98 4.05 -10.68
N CYS A 54 6.72 3.68 -10.80
CA CYS A 54 5.57 4.55 -10.56
C CYS A 54 4.41 3.74 -9.95
N LYS A 55 4.24 3.85 -8.64
CA LYS A 55 3.17 3.14 -7.90
C LYS A 55 1.79 3.50 -8.45
N ALA A 56 1.56 4.79 -8.72
CA ALA A 56 0.29 5.29 -9.24
C ALA A 56 -0.09 4.65 -10.59
N GLU A 57 0.86 4.56 -11.54
CA GLU A 57 0.61 3.93 -12.84
C GLU A 57 0.31 2.43 -12.68
N ALA A 58 1.05 1.75 -11.79
CA ALA A 58 0.82 0.34 -11.54
C ALA A 58 -0.56 0.09 -10.91
N VAL A 59 -0.94 0.88 -9.90
CA VAL A 59 -2.28 0.79 -9.29
C VAL A 59 -3.38 1.12 -10.29
N ALA A 60 -3.20 2.14 -11.13
CA ALA A 60 -4.18 2.48 -12.19
C ALA A 60 -4.43 1.31 -13.14
N ARG A 61 -3.37 0.60 -13.57
CA ARG A 61 -3.51 -0.60 -14.42
C ARG A 61 -4.21 -1.77 -13.75
N ALA A 62 -4.07 -1.92 -12.43
CA ALA A 62 -4.85 -2.89 -11.68
C ALA A 62 -6.32 -2.46 -11.58
N LEU A 63 -6.57 -1.18 -11.34
CA LEU A 63 -7.89 -0.59 -11.20
C LEU A 63 -8.75 -0.73 -12.49
N GLU A 64 -8.11 -0.67 -13.65
CA GLU A 64 -8.77 -0.86 -14.96
C GLU A 64 -9.32 -2.28 -15.16
N GLN A 65 -8.92 -3.25 -14.35
CA GLN A 65 -9.29 -4.65 -14.48
C GLN A 65 -10.43 -5.06 -13.52
N THR A 66 -10.98 -4.13 -12.75
CA THR A 66 -12.06 -4.41 -11.79
C THR A 66 -13.04 -3.27 -11.70
N ASP A 67 -14.28 -3.59 -11.33
CA ASP A 67 -15.32 -2.62 -10.99
C ASP A 67 -15.66 -2.64 -9.50
N ALA A 68 -14.88 -3.35 -8.68
CA ALA A 68 -15.10 -3.48 -7.24
C ALA A 68 -15.26 -2.12 -6.55
N GLY A 69 -16.25 -2.02 -5.66
CA GLY A 69 -16.55 -0.79 -4.90
C GLY A 69 -15.57 -0.53 -3.76
N MET A 70 -14.98 -1.59 -3.22
CA MET A 70 -13.92 -1.53 -2.21
C MET A 70 -12.58 -1.91 -2.80
N LEU A 71 -11.56 -1.14 -2.46
CA LEU A 71 -10.19 -1.33 -2.93
C LEU A 71 -9.24 -1.50 -1.75
N VAL A 72 -8.30 -2.41 -1.92
CA VAL A 72 -7.13 -2.57 -1.05
C VAL A 72 -5.89 -2.32 -1.89
N VAL A 73 -5.20 -1.22 -1.66
CA VAL A 73 -3.88 -0.98 -2.26
C VAL A 73 -2.83 -1.62 -1.36
N ALA A 74 -2.13 -2.64 -1.86
CA ALA A 74 -1.21 -3.45 -1.07
C ALA A 74 0.17 -3.56 -1.73
N ASP A 75 1.23 -3.38 -0.93
CA ASP A 75 2.59 -3.62 -1.41
C ASP A 75 2.83 -5.11 -1.69
N ALA A 76 3.58 -5.40 -2.74
CA ALA A 76 3.80 -6.76 -3.25
C ALA A 76 4.61 -7.69 -2.32
N ASP A 77 5.20 -7.14 -1.28
CA ASP A 77 6.12 -7.81 -0.36
C ASP A 77 5.67 -7.71 1.10
N SER A 78 4.40 -7.42 1.31
CA SER A 78 3.85 -7.25 2.66
C SER A 78 2.47 -7.87 2.86
N TRP A 79 2.21 -8.25 4.10
CA TRP A 79 0.94 -8.79 4.55
C TRP A 79 0.54 -8.17 5.89
N ALA A 80 -0.71 -7.76 6.01
CA ALA A 80 -1.30 -7.26 7.24
C ALA A 80 -2.57 -8.05 7.58
N PRO A 81 -2.58 -8.86 8.67
CA PRO A 81 -3.77 -9.61 9.07
C PRO A 81 -5.01 -8.74 9.36
N GLY A 82 -4.78 -7.47 9.70
CA GLY A 82 -5.86 -6.50 9.96
C GLY A 82 -6.57 -5.95 8.73
N VAL A 83 -6.28 -6.47 7.51
CA VAL A 83 -6.86 -5.93 6.28
C VAL A 83 -8.39 -6.10 6.22
N GLY A 84 -8.92 -7.23 6.70
CA GLY A 84 -10.37 -7.45 6.77
C GLY A 84 -11.07 -6.44 7.68
N GLU A 85 -10.47 -6.13 8.83
CA GLU A 85 -10.96 -5.09 9.75
C GLU A 85 -10.90 -3.69 9.15
N ALA A 86 -9.83 -3.38 8.39
CA ALA A 86 -9.71 -2.10 7.70
C ALA A 86 -10.82 -1.93 6.66
N VAL A 87 -11.09 -2.95 5.86
CA VAL A 87 -12.20 -2.97 4.87
C VAL A 87 -13.54 -2.77 5.58
N ARG A 88 -13.85 -3.58 6.61
CA ARG A 88 -15.09 -3.43 7.38
C ARG A 88 -15.25 -2.04 7.99
N SER A 89 -14.18 -1.45 8.52
CA SER A 89 -14.23 -0.11 9.10
C SER A 89 -14.67 0.93 8.08
N VAL A 90 -14.29 0.79 6.82
CA VAL A 90 -14.69 1.70 5.74
C VAL A 90 -16.12 1.42 5.27
N GLN A 91 -16.54 0.15 5.19
CA GLN A 91 -17.88 -0.23 4.72
C GLN A 91 -18.98 0.05 5.75
N GLU A 92 -18.70 -0.17 7.03
CA GLU A 92 -19.71 -0.10 8.09
C GLU A 92 -19.80 1.27 8.77
N ASN A 93 -18.84 2.17 8.52
CA ASN A 93 -18.79 3.48 9.18
C ASN A 93 -18.68 4.62 8.17
N ASP A 94 -19.78 5.32 7.97
CA ASP A 94 -19.88 6.45 7.05
C ASP A 94 -18.88 7.59 7.32
N HIS A 95 -18.31 7.67 8.52
CA HIS A 95 -17.30 8.66 8.88
C HIS A 95 -15.87 8.21 8.54
N VAL A 96 -15.64 6.92 8.28
CA VAL A 96 -14.35 6.36 7.90
C VAL A 96 -14.33 6.14 6.38
N LYS A 97 -13.49 6.88 5.68
CA LYS A 97 -13.40 6.82 4.21
C LYS A 97 -12.21 6.01 3.72
N TRP A 98 -11.23 5.79 4.59
CA TRP A 98 -10.06 4.96 4.33
C TRP A 98 -9.48 4.40 5.63
N GLY A 99 -8.72 3.34 5.52
CA GLY A 99 -8.15 2.65 6.68
C GLY A 99 -6.79 2.01 6.38
N MET A 100 -5.95 2.03 7.41
CA MET A 100 -4.67 1.32 7.46
C MET A 100 -4.88 -0.05 8.06
N ALA A 101 -4.49 -1.10 7.37
CA ALA A 101 -4.59 -2.47 7.86
C ALA A 101 -3.65 -2.79 9.04
N HIS A 102 -2.78 -1.85 9.42
CA HIS A 102 -1.72 -2.06 10.41
C HIS A 102 -1.36 -0.79 11.18
N SER A 103 -0.76 -0.98 12.34
CA SER A 103 -0.14 0.09 13.13
C SER A 103 1.36 -0.06 13.28
N LEU A 104 1.87 -1.28 13.16
CA LEU A 104 3.28 -1.62 13.38
C LEU A 104 3.85 -2.30 12.13
N VAL A 105 5.00 -1.84 11.65
CA VAL A 105 5.74 -2.49 10.56
C VAL A 105 6.85 -3.35 11.13
N ILE A 106 6.85 -4.61 10.71
CA ILE A 106 7.85 -5.62 11.09
C ILE A 106 8.59 -6.05 9.82
N ARG A 107 9.82 -5.58 9.66
CA ARG A 107 10.67 -5.95 8.53
C ARG A 107 11.50 -7.16 8.87
N LEU A 108 11.24 -8.25 8.17
CA LEU A 108 12.03 -9.47 8.29
C LEU A 108 13.40 -9.28 7.63
N ASN A 109 14.42 -9.97 8.15
CA ASN A 109 15.70 -10.10 7.48
C ASN A 109 15.64 -11.19 6.40
N GLU A 110 16.74 -11.39 5.66
CA GLU A 110 16.83 -12.34 4.57
C GLU A 110 16.59 -13.79 5.03
N VAL A 111 17.17 -14.17 6.17
CA VAL A 111 17.04 -15.53 6.72
C VAL A 111 15.61 -15.82 7.13
N ALA A 112 15.00 -14.93 7.90
CA ALA A 112 13.61 -15.07 8.32
C ALA A 112 12.63 -15.06 7.14
N THR A 113 12.90 -14.24 6.12
CA THR A 113 12.10 -14.26 4.89
C THR A 113 12.20 -15.60 4.17
N ALA A 114 13.40 -16.19 4.06
CA ALA A 114 13.56 -17.51 3.46
C ALA A 114 12.81 -18.61 4.23
N GLU A 115 12.80 -18.56 5.55
CA GLU A 115 12.04 -19.49 6.41
C GLU A 115 10.52 -19.33 6.17
N VAL A 116 10.04 -18.10 6.13
CA VAL A 116 8.61 -17.79 5.86
C VAL A 116 8.19 -18.29 4.48
N LEU A 117 9.02 -18.07 3.47
CA LEU A 117 8.73 -18.52 2.09
C LEU A 117 8.78 -20.03 1.92
N ALA A 118 9.56 -20.75 2.75
CA ALA A 118 9.67 -22.22 2.74
C ALA A 118 8.58 -22.90 3.58
N GLY A 119 7.96 -22.17 4.51
CA GLY A 119 6.95 -22.69 5.42
C GLY A 119 5.52 -22.58 4.87
N GLU A 120 4.59 -23.19 5.64
CA GLU A 120 3.16 -22.91 5.42
C GLU A 120 2.82 -21.49 5.92
N PRO A 121 1.84 -20.81 5.32
CA PRO A 121 1.38 -19.52 5.81
C PRO A 121 0.89 -19.63 7.26
N HIS A 122 1.39 -18.74 8.12
CA HIS A 122 1.00 -18.68 9.53
C HIS A 122 0.29 -17.36 9.83
N GLU A 123 -0.77 -17.43 10.64
CA GLU A 123 -1.48 -16.24 11.15
C GLU A 123 -0.61 -15.39 12.09
N ALA A 124 0.29 -16.02 12.81
CA ALA A 124 1.21 -15.35 13.74
C ALA A 124 2.65 -15.76 13.47
N MET A 125 3.46 -14.83 12.99
CA MET A 125 4.91 -14.99 12.96
C MET A 125 5.47 -14.56 14.32
N LEU A 126 6.33 -15.40 14.90
CA LEU A 126 7.02 -15.05 16.14
C LEU A 126 8.06 -13.96 15.84
N ILE A 127 8.01 -12.89 16.63
CA ILE A 127 8.98 -11.80 16.54
C ILE A 127 10.18 -12.15 17.40
N GLU A 128 11.20 -12.70 16.78
CA GLU A 128 12.50 -12.92 17.42
C GLU A 128 13.45 -11.81 16.92
N PRO A 129 14.17 -11.11 17.82
CA PRO A 129 15.01 -9.96 17.44
C PRO A 129 16.06 -10.27 16.34
N ASP A 130 16.61 -11.46 16.32
CA ASP A 130 17.58 -11.93 15.33
C ASP A 130 16.98 -12.21 13.94
N LYS A 131 15.64 -12.22 13.83
CA LYS A 131 14.89 -12.37 12.58
C LYS A 131 14.49 -11.02 11.95
N LEU A 132 14.76 -9.94 12.61
CA LEU A 132 14.39 -8.60 12.14
C LEU A 132 15.53 -7.93 11.38
N ALA A 133 15.17 -7.18 10.34
CA ALA A 133 16.11 -6.31 9.62
C ALA A 133 16.37 -4.99 10.39
N GLN A 134 15.40 -4.59 11.22
CA GLN A 134 15.44 -3.42 12.10
C GLN A 134 14.37 -3.53 13.17
N ASP A 135 14.43 -2.69 14.19
CA ASP A 135 13.39 -2.61 15.22
C ASP A 135 12.03 -2.30 14.60
N PRO A 136 10.94 -2.93 15.09
CA PRO A 136 9.58 -2.61 14.66
C PRO A 136 9.26 -1.12 14.88
N TYR A 137 8.54 -0.53 13.95
CA TYR A 137 8.21 0.90 14.00
C TYR A 137 6.76 1.16 13.59
N VAL A 138 6.23 2.30 14.00
CA VAL A 138 4.89 2.74 13.56
C VAL A 138 4.94 3.01 12.07
N GLY A 139 4.10 2.31 11.30
CA GLY A 139 4.04 2.46 9.84
C GLY A 139 3.61 3.87 9.44
N TYR A 140 4.24 4.39 8.38
CA TYR A 140 3.78 5.62 7.75
C TYR A 140 2.40 5.43 7.15
N GLU A 141 1.59 6.47 7.17
CA GLU A 141 0.28 6.43 6.53
C GLU A 141 0.41 6.39 5.01
N GLY A 142 -0.56 5.76 4.36
CA GLY A 142 -0.57 5.59 2.90
C GLY A 142 0.29 4.44 2.38
N GLY A 143 1.21 3.89 3.19
CA GLY A 143 2.07 2.77 2.80
C GLY A 143 1.58 1.41 3.26
N GLY A 144 2.17 0.36 2.73
CA GLY A 144 1.90 -1.03 3.11
C GLY A 144 0.56 -1.54 2.57
N VAL A 145 -0.48 -1.54 3.42
CA VAL A 145 -1.82 -2.02 3.07
C VAL A 145 -2.88 -1.00 3.48
N VAL A 146 -3.54 -0.41 2.51
CA VAL A 146 -4.56 0.65 2.66
C VAL A 146 -5.88 0.20 2.05
N ALA A 147 -6.96 0.27 2.83
CA ALA A 147 -8.33 0.01 2.37
C ALA A 147 -9.11 1.30 2.19
N LEU A 148 -9.86 1.45 1.10
CA LEU A 148 -10.70 2.62 0.83
C LEU A 148 -11.78 2.28 -0.20
N SER A 149 -12.86 3.09 -0.24
CA SER A 149 -13.83 2.94 -1.33
C SER A 149 -13.24 3.37 -2.67
N ARG A 150 -13.71 2.78 -3.76
CA ARG A 150 -13.37 3.21 -5.13
C ARG A 150 -13.64 4.70 -5.34
N GLU A 151 -14.76 5.20 -4.81
CA GLU A 151 -15.09 6.63 -4.87
C GLU A 151 -14.00 7.49 -4.21
N THR A 152 -13.55 7.10 -3.02
CA THR A 152 -12.48 7.81 -2.31
C THR A 152 -11.18 7.79 -3.10
N TYR A 153 -10.80 6.64 -3.66
CA TYR A 153 -9.61 6.51 -4.51
C TYR A 153 -9.70 7.41 -5.75
N LEU A 154 -10.82 7.38 -6.47
CA LEU A 154 -11.00 8.20 -7.67
C LEU A 154 -11.00 9.71 -7.36
N ARG A 155 -11.43 10.11 -6.18
CA ARG A 155 -11.35 11.51 -5.73
C ARG A 155 -9.95 11.93 -5.28
N THR A 156 -9.16 11.00 -4.81
CA THR A 156 -7.83 11.24 -4.23
C THR A 156 -6.88 10.10 -4.65
N PRO A 157 -6.54 10.01 -5.94
CA PRO A 157 -5.68 8.93 -6.43
C PRO A 157 -4.23 9.14 -6.00
N LEU A 158 -3.44 8.09 -6.13
CA LEU A 158 -1.98 8.20 -6.12
C LEU A 158 -1.51 9.09 -7.27
N ASP A 159 -0.48 9.89 -7.01
CA ASP A 159 0.03 10.86 -7.98
C ASP A 159 1.11 10.26 -8.88
N ALA A 160 0.82 10.15 -10.17
CA ALA A 160 1.72 9.57 -11.16
C ALA A 160 2.97 10.43 -11.49
N ARG A 161 3.05 11.64 -10.94
CA ARG A 161 4.25 12.48 -11.03
C ARG A 161 5.38 11.97 -10.13
N PHE A 162 5.09 11.19 -9.08
CA PHE A 162 6.12 10.48 -8.31
C PHE A 162 6.76 9.39 -9.14
N LYS A 163 8.07 9.50 -9.36
CA LYS A 163 8.88 8.53 -10.09
C LYS A 163 10.04 8.06 -9.21
N GLY A 164 10.29 6.76 -9.20
CA GLY A 164 11.21 6.12 -8.27
C GLY A 164 10.50 5.78 -6.96
N PHE A 165 11.30 5.38 -5.96
CA PHE A 165 10.82 5.00 -4.64
C PHE A 165 11.00 6.15 -3.64
N GLY A 166 9.95 6.51 -2.94
CA GLY A 166 9.99 7.39 -1.80
C GLY A 166 9.00 8.54 -1.88
N GLN A 167 8.32 8.75 -0.75
CA GLN A 167 7.40 9.85 -0.44
C GLN A 167 6.04 9.83 -1.17
N GLU A 168 5.81 8.92 -2.12
CA GLU A 168 4.52 8.76 -2.79
C GLU A 168 3.41 8.39 -1.79
N ASP A 169 3.69 7.49 -0.85
CA ASP A 169 2.74 7.03 0.17
C ASP A 169 2.39 8.14 1.16
N GLU A 170 3.40 8.85 1.69
CA GLU A 170 3.19 9.95 2.64
C GLU A 170 2.42 11.11 2.00
N SER A 171 2.76 11.45 0.74
CA SER A 171 2.02 12.47 -0.02
C SER A 171 0.56 12.09 -0.21
N TRP A 172 0.32 10.82 -0.55
CA TRP A 172 -1.04 10.30 -0.70
C TRP A 172 -1.81 10.36 0.62
N ALA A 173 -1.18 10.01 1.74
CA ALA A 173 -1.80 10.12 3.06
C ALA A 173 -2.18 11.56 3.42
N LEU A 174 -1.32 12.55 3.13
CA LEU A 174 -1.64 13.97 3.33
C LEU A 174 -2.86 14.39 2.52
N ALA A 175 -2.94 13.95 1.26
CA ALA A 175 -4.10 14.19 0.41
C ALA A 175 -5.36 13.51 0.94
N LEU A 176 -5.30 12.22 1.31
CA LEU A 176 -6.43 11.47 1.88
C LEU A 176 -6.92 12.11 3.18
N ARG A 177 -6.03 12.48 4.10
CA ARG A 177 -6.42 13.19 5.34
C ARG A 177 -7.20 14.46 5.05
N THR A 178 -6.76 15.23 4.06
CA THR A 178 -7.42 16.50 3.71
C THR A 178 -8.76 16.30 2.99
N MET A 179 -8.83 15.30 2.10
CA MET A 179 -9.98 15.10 1.21
C MET A 179 -11.03 14.17 1.80
N ALA A 180 -10.60 13.22 2.63
CA ALA A 180 -11.42 12.11 3.12
C ALA A 180 -11.43 11.98 4.66
N GLY A 181 -10.62 12.75 5.39
CA GLY A 181 -10.52 12.72 6.85
C GLY A 181 -9.47 11.73 7.37
N ASP A 182 -9.43 11.55 8.68
CA ASP A 182 -8.47 10.66 9.32
C ASP A 182 -8.76 9.18 9.03
N PRO A 183 -7.73 8.33 8.89
CA PRO A 183 -7.92 6.90 8.69
C PRO A 183 -8.38 6.17 9.93
N SER A 184 -9.11 5.07 9.76
CA SER A 184 -9.05 4.00 10.76
C SER A 184 -7.68 3.33 10.71
N ARG A 185 -7.15 2.92 11.88
CA ARG A 185 -5.87 2.22 11.94
C ARG A 185 -6.01 0.97 12.78
N GLN A 186 -5.73 -0.17 12.18
CA GLN A 186 -5.89 -1.45 12.87
C GLN A 186 -4.68 -1.74 13.76
N ALA A 187 -4.94 -2.28 14.97
CA ALA A 187 -3.91 -2.67 15.93
C ALA A 187 -3.30 -4.03 15.54
N ALA A 188 -2.79 -4.13 14.32
CA ALA A 188 -2.20 -5.32 13.74
C ALA A 188 -0.81 -5.03 13.20
N PRO A 189 0.08 -6.02 13.07
CA PRO A 189 1.35 -5.86 12.39
C PRO A 189 1.17 -5.86 10.88
N LEU A 190 2.12 -5.22 10.18
CA LEU A 190 2.41 -5.45 8.79
C LEU A 190 3.73 -6.22 8.70
N TRP A 191 3.71 -7.40 8.14
CA TRP A 191 4.88 -8.20 7.85
C TRP A 191 5.46 -7.80 6.51
N HIS A 192 6.69 -7.31 6.50
CA HIS A 192 7.39 -6.93 5.28
C HIS A 192 8.53 -7.91 5.04
N LEU A 193 8.45 -8.67 3.95
CA LEU A 193 9.46 -9.62 3.54
C LEU A 193 10.70 -8.90 3.01
N TRP A 194 11.87 -9.47 3.29
CA TRP A 194 13.12 -8.92 2.83
C TRP A 194 13.27 -9.04 1.30
N HIS A 195 13.80 -8.00 0.73
CA HIS A 195 14.33 -7.95 -0.63
C HIS A 195 15.52 -6.98 -0.69
N PRO A 196 16.43 -7.11 -1.68
CA PRO A 196 17.49 -6.13 -1.88
C PRO A 196 16.92 -4.71 -1.98
N PRO A 197 17.59 -3.72 -1.35
CA PRO A 197 17.12 -2.33 -1.41
C PRO A 197 17.11 -1.82 -2.85
N GLN A 198 16.13 -0.99 -3.15
CA GLN A 198 16.05 -0.30 -4.43
C GLN A 198 17.06 0.85 -4.48
N GLU A 199 17.55 1.14 -5.69
CA GLU A 199 18.37 2.33 -5.92
C GLU A 199 17.55 3.59 -5.64
N ARG A 200 18.15 4.53 -4.92
CA ARG A 200 17.58 5.83 -4.57
C ARG A 200 18.66 6.89 -4.73
N THR A 201 18.23 8.15 -4.96
CA THR A 201 19.14 9.30 -4.97
C THR A 201 19.83 9.46 -3.62
N ASP A 202 19.09 9.22 -2.53
CA ASP A 202 19.61 9.12 -1.16
C ASP A 202 18.74 8.16 -0.33
N ARG A 203 18.87 8.22 1.00
CA ARG A 203 18.13 7.33 1.90
C ARG A 203 16.60 7.49 1.80
N HIS A 204 16.11 8.68 1.46
CA HIS A 204 14.68 9.03 1.54
C HIS A 204 14.03 9.21 0.17
N TRP A 205 14.77 9.66 -0.85
CA TRP A 205 14.21 10.18 -2.09
C TRP A 205 14.51 9.27 -3.28
N GLY A 206 13.49 8.97 -4.06
CA GLY A 206 13.63 8.27 -5.32
C GLY A 206 14.26 9.15 -6.41
N SER A 207 13.93 10.45 -6.39
CA SER A 207 14.44 11.46 -7.32
C SER A 207 14.31 12.86 -6.71
N GLU A 208 15.01 13.83 -7.28
CA GLU A 208 14.87 15.25 -6.89
C GLU A 208 13.46 15.78 -7.20
N ASP A 209 12.88 15.38 -8.33
CA ASP A 209 11.52 15.78 -8.70
C ASP A 209 10.48 15.26 -7.69
N SER A 210 10.64 14.02 -7.22
CA SER A 210 9.79 13.45 -6.16
C SER A 210 9.95 14.20 -4.83
N ARG A 211 11.18 14.63 -4.49
CA ARG A 211 11.43 15.46 -3.31
C ARG A 211 10.69 16.80 -3.39
N LEU A 212 10.85 17.51 -4.51
CA LEU A 212 10.18 18.80 -4.75
C LEU A 212 8.64 18.65 -4.75
N LEU A 213 8.14 17.58 -5.33
CA LEU A 213 6.70 17.30 -5.32
C LEU A 213 6.19 17.04 -3.89
N TYR A 214 6.91 16.26 -3.09
CA TYR A 214 6.55 16.05 -1.69
C TYR A 214 6.52 17.35 -0.87
N GLU A 215 7.48 18.24 -1.08
CA GLU A 215 7.48 19.56 -0.45
C GLU A 215 6.22 20.37 -0.82
N ARG A 216 5.75 20.28 -2.08
CA ARG A 216 4.47 20.88 -2.49
C ARG A 216 3.27 20.27 -1.75
N TYR A 217 3.28 18.95 -1.50
CA TYR A 217 2.23 18.29 -0.71
C TYR A 217 2.24 18.76 0.75
N LEU A 218 3.41 18.91 1.36
CA LEU A 218 3.53 19.47 2.71
C LEU A 218 3.02 20.91 2.77
N ASP A 219 3.45 21.76 1.84
CA ASP A 219 2.99 23.15 1.76
C ASP A 219 1.49 23.23 1.56
N ALA A 220 0.94 22.41 0.66
CA ALA A 220 -0.50 22.38 0.40
C ALA A 220 -1.30 21.91 1.62
N TYR A 221 -0.78 20.94 2.37
CA TYR A 221 -1.38 20.46 3.62
C TYR A 221 -1.39 21.56 4.68
N LEU A 222 -0.26 22.24 4.89
CA LEU A 222 -0.12 23.29 5.91
C LEU A 222 -0.90 24.56 5.58
N ASN A 223 -1.04 24.88 4.30
CA ASN A 223 -1.71 26.12 3.84
C ASN A 223 -3.19 25.91 3.41
N GLY A 224 -3.70 24.67 3.50
CA GLY A 224 -5.10 24.35 3.16
C GLY A 224 -5.41 24.38 1.66
N THR A 225 -4.41 24.25 0.79
CA THR A 225 -4.54 24.27 -0.69
C THR A 225 -4.43 22.88 -1.34
N MET A 226 -4.63 21.82 -0.55
CA MET A 226 -4.52 20.44 -1.04
C MET A 226 -5.51 20.11 -2.17
N ARG A 227 -6.71 20.73 -2.15
CA ARG A 227 -7.72 20.49 -3.18
C ARG A 227 -7.24 20.94 -4.56
N GLU A 228 -6.58 22.09 -4.62
CA GLU A 228 -5.98 22.62 -5.84
C GLU A 228 -4.87 21.68 -6.34
N LEU A 229 -3.98 21.23 -5.44
CA LEU A 229 -2.89 20.33 -5.79
C LEU A 229 -3.41 18.97 -6.30
N VAL A 230 -4.42 18.40 -5.65
CA VAL A 230 -5.04 17.13 -6.10
C VAL A 230 -5.74 17.30 -7.45
N SER A 231 -6.35 18.47 -7.72
CA SER A 231 -6.99 18.71 -9.02
C SER A 231 -6.00 18.68 -10.20
N GLU A 232 -4.73 18.96 -9.98
CA GLU A 232 -3.69 18.88 -11.02
C GLU A 232 -3.43 17.45 -11.50
N ILE A 233 -3.71 16.42 -10.66
CA ILE A 233 -3.48 15.02 -11.01
C ILE A 233 -4.32 14.60 -12.23
N TYR A 234 -5.52 15.17 -12.37
CA TYR A 234 -6.46 14.86 -13.45
C TYR A 234 -6.17 15.60 -14.76
N VAL A 235 -5.30 16.59 -14.75
CA VAL A 235 -4.97 17.41 -15.92
C VAL A 235 -3.74 16.88 -16.65
N THR A 236 -3.00 15.97 -16.03
CA THR A 236 -1.78 15.38 -16.64
C THR A 236 -2.19 14.18 -17.48
N PRO A 237 -2.07 14.23 -18.82
CA PRO A 237 -2.40 13.14 -19.73
C PRO A 237 -1.42 11.97 -19.61
#